data_97315c89f1484ed627e9a777b5accaa9
#
_entry.id   97315c89f1484ed627e9a777b5accaa9
#
_cell.length_a   1.000
_cell.length_b   1.000
_cell.length_c   1.000
_cell.angle_alpha   90.00
_cell.angle_beta   90.00
_cell.angle_gamma   90.00
#
_symmetry.space_group_name_H-M   'P 1'
#
loop_
_entity.id
_entity.type
_entity.pdbx_description
1 polymer ?
#
loop_
_entity_poly.entity_id
_entity_poly.type
_entity_poly.pdbx_seq_one_letter_code
_entity_poly.pdbx_strand_id
1 'polypeptide(L)'
;MAKKQLYKDDPNWTYESIVKPDGIDFYNRYFYKRKKAHRIPLDTGKTRTLSAYLLIEKDLRNCITWLNTIVSMLSHDERYVGATTSLANTENRELFNIVKGLFVAALTIYGKCYTSCEGRRVKLEKSNLDEPFHIAHDSAMAFRHNFAAHSGAKKYEFSRIVLVLDPKKNRKTLPRIASEMLQPDSFIISEINEFLELAKHAQKFCQQKCKLLEAKIYEEDVLKETKEYWYEQV
;
A
#
# COMPACT_ATOMS: atom_id res chain seq x y z
N MET A 1 -26.50 9.57 -8.74
CA MET A 1 -25.68 8.64 -7.94
C MET A 1 -26.48 8.10 -6.76
N ALA A 2 -26.25 6.85 -6.35
CA ALA A 2 -26.94 6.29 -5.19
C ALA A 2 -26.43 6.92 -3.89
N LYS A 3 -27.34 7.29 -2.99
CA LYS A 3 -27.00 7.78 -1.66
C LYS A 3 -26.43 6.65 -0.82
N LYS A 4 -25.32 6.91 -0.13
CA LYS A 4 -24.67 5.97 0.78
C LYS A 4 -24.92 6.39 2.22
N GLN A 5 -25.03 5.41 3.12
CA GLN A 5 -25.14 5.66 4.56
C GLN A 5 -23.83 6.24 5.09
N LEU A 6 -23.90 7.28 5.93
CA LEU A 6 -22.73 7.94 6.52
C LEU A 6 -22.25 7.23 7.79
N TYR A 7 -23.17 6.91 8.70
CA TYR A 7 -22.90 6.20 9.96
C TYR A 7 -23.60 4.85 9.98
N LYS A 8 -22.93 3.81 10.47
CA LYS A 8 -23.49 2.46 10.53
C LYS A 8 -24.66 2.34 11.51
N ASP A 9 -24.64 3.13 12.57
CA ASP A 9 -25.59 3.14 13.68
C ASP A 9 -26.75 4.13 13.47
N ASP A 10 -26.64 5.08 12.53
CA ASP A 10 -27.72 6.03 12.21
C ASP A 10 -28.01 6.09 10.69
N PRO A 11 -29.03 5.36 10.21
CA PRO A 11 -29.40 5.34 8.80
C PRO A 11 -30.02 6.67 8.30
N ASN A 12 -30.35 7.61 9.19
CA ASN A 12 -30.89 8.91 8.78
C ASN A 12 -29.82 9.79 8.12
N TRP A 13 -28.54 9.55 8.41
CA TRP A 13 -27.45 10.25 7.78
C TRP A 13 -26.99 9.53 6.51
N THR A 14 -27.11 10.24 5.39
CA THR A 14 -26.67 9.73 4.08
C THR A 14 -25.84 10.78 3.36
N TYR A 15 -25.07 10.35 2.38
CA TYR A 15 -24.30 11.23 1.51
C TYR A 15 -24.31 10.75 0.06
N GLU A 16 -24.02 11.68 -0.84
CA GLU A 16 -23.72 11.42 -2.25
C GLU A 16 -22.43 12.13 -2.63
N SER A 17 -21.56 11.48 -3.40
CA SER A 17 -20.34 12.09 -3.90
C SER A 17 -20.62 12.84 -5.19
N ILE A 18 -20.25 14.11 -5.24
CA ILE A 18 -20.40 14.98 -6.39
C ILE A 18 -19.00 15.23 -6.97
N VAL A 19 -18.79 14.87 -8.22
CA VAL A 19 -17.57 15.21 -8.96
C VAL A 19 -17.78 16.60 -9.57
N LYS A 20 -16.79 17.49 -9.42
CA LYS A 20 -16.83 18.80 -10.05
C LYS A 20 -16.73 18.70 -11.58
N PRO A 21 -17.16 19.71 -12.34
CA PRO A 21 -17.11 19.69 -13.81
C PRO A 21 -15.71 19.48 -14.38
N ASP A 22 -14.65 19.86 -13.65
CA ASP A 22 -13.26 19.65 -14.02
C ASP A 22 -12.83 18.16 -13.96
N GLY A 23 -13.65 17.30 -13.36
CA GLY A 23 -13.36 15.86 -13.21
C GLY A 23 -12.27 15.52 -12.21
N ILE A 24 -11.59 16.51 -11.62
CA ILE A 24 -10.43 16.34 -10.74
C ILE A 24 -10.82 16.39 -9.27
N ASP A 25 -11.73 17.29 -8.92
CA ASP A 25 -12.14 17.53 -7.55
C ASP A 25 -13.54 16.97 -7.26
N PHE A 26 -13.76 16.58 -6.03
CA PHE A 26 -15.06 16.10 -5.58
C PHE A 26 -15.37 16.57 -4.16
N TYR A 27 -16.65 16.57 -3.82
CA TYR A 27 -17.12 16.78 -2.45
C TYR A 27 -18.34 15.90 -2.17
N ASN A 28 -18.58 15.61 -0.88
CA ASN A 28 -19.77 14.92 -0.46
C ASN A 28 -20.87 15.93 -0.11
N ARG A 29 -22.08 15.65 -0.61
CA ARG A 29 -23.30 16.32 -0.20
C ARG A 29 -23.97 15.43 0.85
N TYR A 30 -24.19 15.96 2.03
CA TYR A 30 -24.75 15.23 3.16
C TYR A 30 -26.23 15.50 3.32
N PHE A 31 -26.95 14.54 3.90
CA PHE A 31 -28.38 14.61 4.16
C PHE A 31 -28.69 14.01 5.54
N TYR A 32 -29.62 14.64 6.26
CA TYR A 32 -30.22 14.11 7.46
C TYR A 32 -31.72 13.97 7.23
N LYS A 33 -32.30 12.77 7.45
CA LYS A 33 -33.73 12.47 7.16
C LYS A 33 -34.16 13.00 5.79
N ARG A 34 -33.34 12.75 4.74
CA ARG A 34 -33.50 13.18 3.34
C ARG A 34 -33.40 14.70 3.08
N LYS A 35 -33.26 15.56 4.10
CA LYS A 35 -33.03 17.00 3.92
C LYS A 35 -31.52 17.27 3.79
N LYS A 36 -31.13 18.19 2.92
CA LYS A 36 -29.76 18.61 2.74
C LYS A 36 -29.20 19.15 4.05
N ALA A 37 -28.08 18.58 4.50
CA ALA A 37 -27.36 19.03 5.67
C ALA A 37 -26.29 20.08 5.29
N HIS A 38 -25.93 20.92 6.23
CA HIS A 38 -24.86 21.89 6.07
C HIS A 38 -23.49 21.19 6.15
N ARG A 39 -22.51 21.74 5.45
CA ARG A 39 -21.13 21.23 5.41
C ARG A 39 -20.16 22.37 5.69
N ILE A 40 -19.44 22.26 6.76
CA ILE A 40 -18.41 23.22 7.17
C ILE A 40 -17.06 22.52 7.09
N PRO A 41 -16.13 22.97 6.22
CA PRO A 41 -14.76 22.46 6.22
C PRO A 41 -14.02 22.89 7.50
N LEU A 42 -13.37 21.92 8.15
CA LEU A 42 -12.49 22.19 9.30
C LEU A 42 -11.03 22.18 8.81
N ASP A 43 -10.35 23.31 8.92
CA ASP A 43 -8.94 23.45 8.52
C ASP A 43 -8.06 23.88 9.70
N THR A 44 -7.73 22.94 10.57
CA THR A 44 -6.83 23.11 11.71
C THR A 44 -5.58 22.25 11.56
N GLY A 45 -4.59 22.47 12.42
CA GLY A 45 -3.42 21.59 12.48
C GLY A 45 -3.78 20.13 12.76
N LYS A 46 -4.80 19.88 13.60
CA LYS A 46 -5.29 18.53 13.94
C LYS A 46 -6.00 17.88 12.76
N THR A 47 -6.89 18.60 12.06
CA THR A 47 -7.61 18.06 10.91
C THR A 47 -6.68 17.74 9.74
N ARG A 48 -5.65 18.55 9.50
CA ARG A 48 -4.61 18.23 8.49
C ARG A 48 -3.80 17.00 8.88
N THR A 49 -3.52 16.80 10.17
CA THR A 49 -2.83 15.60 10.67
C THR A 49 -3.72 14.36 10.53
N LEU A 50 -5.00 14.46 10.87
CA LEU A 50 -5.99 13.39 10.65
C LEU A 50 -6.08 13.02 9.17
N SER A 51 -6.21 14.00 8.29
CA SER A 51 -6.25 13.79 6.83
C SER A 51 -5.03 13.02 6.34
N ALA A 52 -3.84 13.35 6.84
CA ALA A 52 -2.62 12.63 6.47
C ALA A 52 -2.62 11.17 6.94
N TYR A 53 -3.08 10.87 8.17
CA TYR A 53 -3.22 9.48 8.65
C TYR A 53 -4.28 8.69 7.88
N LEU A 54 -5.39 9.31 7.48
CA LEU A 54 -6.42 8.68 6.64
C LEU A 54 -5.87 8.29 5.25
N LEU A 55 -5.00 9.14 4.67
CA LEU A 55 -4.32 8.81 3.41
C LEU A 55 -3.32 7.66 3.58
N ILE A 56 -2.56 7.62 4.68
CA ILE A 56 -1.64 6.54 5.00
C ILE A 56 -2.43 5.23 5.22
N GLU A 57 -3.52 5.28 5.98
CA GLU A 57 -4.39 4.12 6.20
C GLU A 57 -4.92 3.55 4.88
N LYS A 58 -5.36 4.41 3.96
CA LYS A 58 -5.82 4.01 2.63
C LYS A 58 -4.72 3.34 1.81
N ASP A 59 -3.50 3.86 1.85
CA ASP A 59 -2.35 3.28 1.17
C ASP A 59 -2.00 1.89 1.75
N LEU A 60 -2.00 1.74 3.07
CA LEU A 60 -1.76 0.44 3.73
C LEU A 60 -2.87 -0.58 3.42
N ARG A 61 -4.11 -0.16 3.33
CA ARG A 61 -5.23 -1.01 2.92
C ARG A 61 -5.04 -1.53 1.49
N ASN A 62 -4.57 -0.70 0.57
CA ASN A 62 -4.23 -1.14 -0.79
C ASN A 62 -3.07 -2.15 -0.77
N CYS A 63 -2.02 -1.88 0.01
CA CYS A 63 -0.90 -2.80 0.21
C CYS A 63 -1.38 -4.17 0.71
N ILE A 64 -2.21 -4.20 1.75
CA ILE A 64 -2.82 -5.43 2.31
C ILE A 64 -3.65 -6.17 1.25
N THR A 65 -4.43 -5.45 0.45
CA THR A 65 -5.24 -6.05 -0.62
C THR A 65 -4.34 -6.77 -1.65
N TRP A 66 -3.26 -6.14 -2.09
CA TRP A 66 -2.34 -6.75 -3.05
C TRP A 66 -1.61 -7.94 -2.46
N LEU A 67 -1.12 -7.86 -1.22
CA LEU A 67 -0.47 -8.99 -0.54
C LEU A 67 -1.42 -10.17 -0.34
N ASN A 68 -2.67 -9.94 0.05
CA ASN A 68 -3.69 -10.99 0.12
C ASN A 68 -3.96 -11.63 -1.26
N THR A 69 -3.97 -10.82 -2.32
CA THR A 69 -4.12 -11.33 -3.69
C THR A 69 -2.95 -12.24 -4.06
N ILE A 70 -1.72 -11.85 -3.76
CA ILE A 70 -0.53 -12.68 -3.97
C ILE A 70 -0.65 -14.00 -3.21
N VAL A 71 -0.96 -13.96 -1.91
CA VAL A 71 -1.13 -15.17 -1.09
C VAL A 71 -2.20 -16.07 -1.70
N SER A 72 -3.35 -15.53 -2.10
CA SER A 72 -4.40 -16.29 -2.75
C SER A 72 -3.93 -16.95 -4.06
N MET A 73 -3.23 -16.20 -4.92
CA MET A 73 -2.72 -16.72 -6.19
C MET A 73 -1.71 -17.86 -6.00
N LEU A 74 -0.80 -17.71 -5.01
CA LEU A 74 0.24 -18.72 -4.76
C LEU A 74 -0.28 -19.92 -3.98
N SER A 75 -1.32 -19.78 -3.14
CA SER A 75 -1.90 -20.89 -2.35
C SER A 75 -2.67 -21.90 -3.19
N HIS A 76 -3.04 -21.58 -4.43
CA HIS A 76 -3.69 -22.51 -5.34
C HIS A 76 -2.71 -23.45 -6.04
N ASP A 77 -1.41 -23.27 -5.86
CA ASP A 77 -0.37 -24.11 -6.46
C ASP A 77 0.38 -24.84 -5.34
N GLU A 78 0.19 -26.17 -5.26
CA GLU A 78 0.78 -27.03 -4.21
C GLU A 78 2.31 -26.91 -4.13
N ARG A 79 2.98 -26.49 -5.22
CA ARG A 79 4.42 -26.27 -5.26
C ARG A 79 4.90 -25.14 -4.36
N TYR A 80 4.01 -24.19 -4.00
CA TYR A 80 4.32 -23.05 -3.13
C TYR A 80 3.84 -23.24 -1.71
N VAL A 81 2.92 -24.18 -1.48
CA VAL A 81 2.43 -24.50 -0.13
C VAL A 81 3.53 -25.20 0.64
N GLY A 82 4.06 -24.54 1.67
CA GLY A 82 5.16 -25.06 2.49
C GLY A 82 6.55 -24.95 1.88
N ALA A 83 6.71 -24.30 0.71
CA ALA A 83 8.01 -24.04 0.14
C ALA A 83 8.82 -23.09 1.04
N THR A 84 10.02 -23.52 1.42
CA THR A 84 10.97 -22.73 2.20
C THR A 84 12.02 -22.04 1.32
N THR A 85 12.05 -22.36 0.04
CA THR A 85 12.98 -21.81 -0.94
C THR A 85 12.20 -21.26 -2.14
N SER A 86 12.74 -20.20 -2.69
CA SER A 86 12.25 -19.60 -3.93
C SER A 86 12.37 -20.61 -5.08
N LEU A 87 11.25 -21.02 -5.65
CA LEU A 87 11.21 -21.88 -6.83
C LEU A 87 11.12 -21.00 -8.08
N ALA A 88 12.19 -20.99 -8.87
CA ALA A 88 12.16 -20.43 -10.21
C ALA A 88 11.24 -21.29 -11.08
N ASN A 89 10.03 -20.82 -11.34
CA ASN A 89 9.10 -21.54 -12.22
C ASN A 89 9.03 -20.86 -13.59
N THR A 90 9.54 -21.53 -14.58
CA THR A 90 9.49 -21.09 -15.97
C THR A 90 8.15 -21.39 -16.65
N GLU A 91 7.32 -22.27 -16.07
CA GLU A 91 6.10 -22.78 -16.70
C GLU A 91 4.90 -21.81 -16.59
N ASN A 92 4.82 -20.99 -15.53
CA ASN A 92 3.74 -20.02 -15.35
C ASN A 92 4.28 -18.59 -15.26
N ARG A 93 4.87 -18.14 -16.35
CA ARG A 93 5.50 -16.81 -16.43
C ARG A 93 4.52 -15.66 -16.21
N GLU A 94 3.29 -15.80 -16.65
CA GLU A 94 2.25 -14.80 -16.48
C GLU A 94 1.91 -14.59 -15.01
N LEU A 95 1.69 -15.67 -14.26
CA LEU A 95 1.44 -15.61 -12.81
C LEU A 95 2.57 -14.87 -12.08
N PHE A 96 3.84 -15.23 -12.39
CA PHE A 96 4.99 -14.58 -11.74
C PHE A 96 5.10 -13.12 -12.06
N ASN A 97 4.84 -12.70 -13.28
CA ASN A 97 4.84 -11.29 -13.66
C ASN A 97 3.77 -10.50 -12.92
N ILE A 98 2.57 -11.07 -12.74
CA ILE A 98 1.49 -10.45 -11.96
C ILE A 98 1.89 -10.34 -10.48
N VAL A 99 2.37 -11.43 -9.88
CA VAL A 99 2.81 -11.47 -8.48
C VAL A 99 3.94 -10.45 -8.24
N LYS A 100 4.93 -10.41 -9.12
CA LYS A 100 6.02 -9.43 -9.08
C LYS A 100 5.50 -7.99 -9.13
N GLY A 101 4.57 -7.71 -10.06
CA GLY A 101 3.97 -6.38 -10.18
C GLY A 101 3.23 -5.95 -8.91
N LEU A 102 2.40 -6.83 -8.35
CA LEU A 102 1.66 -6.59 -7.11
C LEU A 102 2.62 -6.40 -5.91
N PHE A 103 3.68 -7.20 -5.83
CA PHE A 103 4.67 -7.09 -4.76
C PHE A 103 5.45 -5.77 -4.82
N VAL A 104 5.91 -5.37 -6.01
CA VAL A 104 6.56 -4.06 -6.23
C VAL A 104 5.63 -2.91 -5.87
N ALA A 105 4.35 -3.00 -6.26
CA ALA A 105 3.34 -2.00 -5.90
C ALA A 105 3.16 -1.94 -4.37
N ALA A 106 3.06 -3.09 -3.69
CA ALA A 106 2.94 -3.16 -2.24
C ALA A 106 4.15 -2.54 -1.53
N LEU A 107 5.38 -2.90 -1.94
CA LEU A 107 6.62 -2.33 -1.38
C LEU A 107 6.70 -0.81 -1.58
N THR A 108 6.34 -0.35 -2.78
CA THR A 108 6.40 1.09 -3.13
C THR A 108 5.44 1.89 -2.25
N ILE A 109 4.19 1.44 -2.13
CA ILE A 109 3.17 2.12 -1.34
C ILE A 109 3.45 2.01 0.15
N TYR A 110 3.92 0.85 0.64
CA TYR A 110 4.37 0.70 2.02
C TYR A 110 5.50 1.69 2.34
N GLY A 111 6.55 1.71 1.52
CA GLY A 111 7.67 2.63 1.71
C GLY A 111 7.29 4.11 1.63
N LYS A 112 6.28 4.47 0.81
CA LYS A 112 5.72 5.81 0.75
C LYS A 112 5.10 6.23 2.10
N CYS A 113 4.57 5.30 2.89
CA CYS A 113 4.03 5.60 4.22
C CYS A 113 5.11 6.03 5.22
N TYR A 114 6.36 5.60 5.02
CA TYR A 114 7.51 5.90 5.88
C TYR A 114 8.45 6.97 5.31
N THR A 115 8.11 7.53 4.16
CA THR A 115 8.92 8.57 3.49
C THR A 115 8.18 9.91 3.52
N SER A 116 8.91 11.00 3.72
CA SER A 116 8.35 12.34 3.60
C SER A 116 7.84 12.57 2.18
N CYS A 117 6.59 13.00 2.05
CA CYS A 117 5.94 13.26 0.77
C CYS A 117 5.38 14.67 0.78
N GLU A 118 5.51 15.37 -0.34
CA GLU A 118 4.80 16.62 -0.57
C GLU A 118 3.29 16.38 -0.43
N GLY A 119 2.60 17.28 0.24
CA GLY A 119 1.16 17.16 0.51
C GLY A 119 0.76 16.25 1.69
N ARG A 120 1.71 15.60 2.37
CA ARG A 120 1.46 14.85 3.61
C ARG A 120 2.22 15.46 4.77
N ARG A 121 1.48 15.91 5.79
CA ARG A 121 2.07 16.52 6.99
C ARG A 121 2.84 15.51 7.87
N VAL A 122 2.47 14.23 7.84
CA VAL A 122 3.05 13.16 8.66
C VAL A 122 3.47 11.98 7.80
N LYS A 123 4.43 11.23 8.30
CA LYS A 123 4.82 9.90 7.85
C LYS A 123 4.84 8.96 9.04
N LEU A 124 4.87 7.67 8.80
CA LEU A 124 5.15 6.69 9.84
C LEU A 124 6.66 6.64 10.12
N GLU A 125 6.99 6.28 11.33
CA GLU A 125 8.35 5.99 11.76
C GLU A 125 8.45 4.52 12.20
N LYS A 126 9.63 3.93 12.12
CA LYS A 126 9.87 2.56 12.60
C LYS A 126 9.45 2.37 14.06
N SER A 127 9.62 3.41 14.89
CA SER A 127 9.16 3.45 16.28
C SER A 127 7.64 3.38 16.48
N ASN A 128 6.86 3.48 15.41
CA ASN A 128 5.40 3.28 15.46
C ASN A 128 5.01 1.79 15.34
N LEU A 129 5.99 0.92 15.13
CA LEU A 129 5.84 -0.52 15.07
C LEU A 129 6.31 -1.15 16.36
N ASP A 130 5.66 -2.23 16.77
CA ASP A 130 6.15 -3.06 17.87
C ASP A 130 7.46 -3.76 17.47
N GLU A 131 8.35 -4.00 18.42
CA GLU A 131 9.70 -4.53 18.21
C GLU A 131 9.76 -5.79 17.31
N PRO A 132 8.85 -6.77 17.44
CA PRO A 132 8.86 -7.96 16.57
C PRO A 132 8.74 -7.66 15.07
N PHE A 133 8.19 -6.51 14.69
CA PHE A 133 8.03 -6.11 13.29
C PHE A 133 9.22 -5.33 12.72
N HIS A 134 10.22 -5.00 13.54
CA HIS A 134 11.34 -4.15 13.10
C HIS A 134 12.20 -4.81 12.02
N ILE A 135 12.43 -6.13 12.11
CA ILE A 135 13.23 -6.88 11.12
C ILE A 135 12.48 -6.93 9.79
N ALA A 136 11.20 -7.28 9.81
CA ALA A 136 10.36 -7.30 8.60
C ALA A 136 10.27 -5.92 7.95
N HIS A 137 10.19 -4.84 8.75
CA HIS A 137 10.21 -3.47 8.26
C HIS A 137 11.52 -3.14 7.54
N ASP A 138 12.67 -3.42 8.17
CA ASP A 138 13.98 -3.15 7.57
C ASP A 138 14.16 -3.94 6.27
N SER A 139 13.72 -5.19 6.23
CA SER A 139 13.72 -6.03 5.03
C SER A 139 12.85 -5.43 3.92
N ALA A 140 11.61 -5.05 4.23
CA ALA A 140 10.72 -4.42 3.26
C ALA A 140 11.28 -3.11 2.70
N MET A 141 11.88 -2.26 3.55
CA MET A 141 12.50 -1.00 3.13
C MET A 141 13.76 -1.24 2.29
N ALA A 142 14.56 -2.26 2.60
CA ALA A 142 15.72 -2.67 1.81
C ALA A 142 15.30 -3.20 0.43
N PHE A 143 14.25 -4.04 0.36
CA PHE A 143 13.67 -4.49 -0.92
C PHE A 143 13.12 -3.32 -1.74
N ARG A 144 12.38 -2.42 -1.11
CA ARG A 144 11.88 -1.22 -1.79
C ARG A 144 13.03 -0.41 -2.41
N HIS A 145 14.11 -0.19 -1.66
CA HIS A 145 15.24 0.60 -2.13
C HIS A 145 16.03 -0.11 -3.23
N ASN A 146 16.38 -1.37 -3.03
CA ASN A 146 17.32 -2.07 -3.88
C ASN A 146 16.67 -2.78 -5.09
N PHE A 147 15.37 -3.03 -5.04
CA PHE A 147 14.65 -3.77 -6.06
C PHE A 147 13.54 -2.95 -6.73
N ALA A 148 12.65 -2.31 -5.95
CA ALA A 148 11.50 -1.62 -6.52
C ALA A 148 11.84 -0.20 -7.04
N ALA A 149 12.82 0.49 -6.45
CA ALA A 149 13.14 1.88 -6.79
C ALA A 149 14.43 2.03 -7.62
N HIS A 150 15.40 1.13 -7.45
CA HIS A 150 16.70 1.19 -8.12
C HIS A 150 17.19 -0.22 -8.48
N SER A 151 17.52 -0.43 -9.74
CA SER A 151 18.22 -1.65 -10.19
C SER A 151 19.71 -1.57 -9.84
N GLY A 152 20.02 -1.55 -8.54
CA GLY A 152 21.41 -1.19 -8.14
C GLY A 152 22.20 -2.27 -7.41
N ALA A 153 21.54 -3.26 -6.85
CA ALA A 153 22.26 -4.28 -6.11
C ALA A 153 22.45 -5.55 -6.96
N LYS A 154 23.68 -5.79 -7.43
CA LYS A 154 24.08 -7.05 -8.10
C LYS A 154 23.61 -8.35 -7.38
N LYS A 155 23.20 -8.21 -6.13
CA LYS A 155 22.61 -9.30 -5.33
C LYS A 155 21.22 -9.70 -5.81
N TYR A 156 20.43 -8.74 -6.34
CA TYR A 156 19.03 -8.97 -6.73
C TYR A 156 18.86 -9.07 -8.25
N GLU A 157 19.66 -8.32 -9.01
CA GLU A 157 19.58 -8.35 -10.47
C GLU A 157 20.99 -8.39 -11.08
N PHE A 158 21.21 -9.27 -12.04
CA PHE A 158 22.37 -9.19 -12.92
C PHE A 158 22.05 -9.78 -14.30
N SER A 159 22.78 -9.31 -15.29
CA SER A 159 22.85 -9.91 -16.60
C SER A 159 24.31 -10.12 -16.98
N ARG A 160 24.61 -11.28 -17.54
CA ARG A 160 25.95 -11.64 -18.03
C ARG A 160 25.83 -12.15 -19.45
N ILE A 161 26.67 -11.65 -20.31
CA ILE A 161 26.80 -12.15 -21.69
C ILE A 161 27.97 -13.12 -21.73
N VAL A 162 27.71 -14.31 -22.22
CA VAL A 162 28.71 -15.37 -22.33
C VAL A 162 28.84 -15.87 -23.77
N LEU A 163 30.05 -16.30 -24.13
CA LEU A 163 30.31 -16.96 -25.38
C LEU A 163 30.25 -18.49 -25.14
N VAL A 164 29.41 -19.16 -25.87
CA VAL A 164 29.24 -20.62 -25.81
C VAL A 164 29.93 -21.25 -27.01
N LEU A 165 30.83 -22.19 -26.76
CA LEU A 165 31.60 -22.87 -27.73
C LEU A 165 31.24 -24.35 -27.80
N ASP A 166 31.41 -24.99 -28.97
CA ASP A 166 31.33 -26.44 -29.11
C ASP A 166 32.43 -27.09 -28.21
N PRO A 167 32.09 -28.12 -27.43
CA PRO A 167 33.08 -28.83 -26.60
C PRO A 167 34.20 -29.48 -27.42
N LYS A 168 33.97 -29.73 -28.74
CA LYS A 168 34.97 -30.30 -29.66
C LYS A 168 35.51 -29.21 -30.58
N LYS A 169 36.77 -28.79 -30.32
CA LYS A 169 37.50 -27.74 -31.06
C LYS A 169 37.50 -27.96 -32.58
N ASN A 170 37.49 -29.21 -33.02
CA ASN A 170 37.60 -29.59 -34.45
C ASN A 170 36.29 -29.59 -35.26
N ARG A 171 35.16 -29.27 -34.61
CA ARG A 171 33.90 -29.13 -35.29
C ARG A 171 33.76 -27.74 -35.96
N LYS A 172 33.10 -27.70 -37.10
CA LYS A 172 32.80 -26.44 -37.82
C LYS A 172 31.62 -25.66 -37.23
N THR A 173 31.32 -25.88 -35.93
CA THR A 173 30.25 -25.18 -35.24
C THR A 173 30.71 -23.77 -34.89
N LEU A 174 29.91 -22.76 -35.26
CA LEU A 174 30.23 -21.37 -34.93
C LEU A 174 29.93 -21.09 -33.44
N PRO A 175 30.73 -20.25 -32.78
CA PRO A 175 30.44 -19.74 -31.45
C PRO A 175 29.09 -19.02 -31.42
N ARG A 176 28.40 -19.08 -30.25
CA ARG A 176 27.13 -18.40 -30.04
C ARG A 176 27.21 -17.53 -28.80
N ILE A 177 26.49 -16.40 -28.82
CA ILE A 177 26.30 -15.55 -27.65
C ILE A 177 25.05 -16.04 -26.92
N ALA A 178 25.19 -16.19 -25.59
CA ALA A 178 24.06 -16.46 -24.70
C ALA A 178 24.02 -15.39 -23.60
N SER A 179 22.83 -15.17 -23.05
CA SER A 179 22.61 -14.30 -21.90
C SER A 179 22.22 -15.12 -20.67
N GLU A 180 22.87 -14.86 -19.54
CA GLU A 180 22.51 -15.37 -18.24
C GLU A 180 21.92 -14.20 -17.44
N MET A 181 20.68 -14.34 -16.98
CA MET A 181 20.02 -13.30 -16.21
C MET A 181 19.50 -13.84 -14.89
N LEU A 182 19.65 -13.05 -13.85
CA LEU A 182 19.00 -13.23 -12.56
C LEU A 182 18.12 -12.01 -12.26
N GLN A 183 16.87 -12.25 -11.96
CA GLN A 183 15.95 -11.28 -11.38
C GLN A 183 15.11 -12.00 -10.33
N PRO A 184 14.62 -11.29 -9.28
CA PRO A 184 13.67 -11.88 -8.34
C PRO A 184 12.34 -12.12 -9.06
N ASP A 185 12.13 -13.34 -9.47
CA ASP A 185 10.93 -13.78 -10.22
C ASP A 185 10.04 -14.73 -9.38
N SER A 186 10.49 -15.08 -8.17
CA SER A 186 9.75 -15.98 -7.27
C SER A 186 9.79 -15.47 -5.84
N PHE A 187 8.71 -15.72 -5.12
CA PHE A 187 8.50 -15.24 -3.77
C PHE A 187 8.13 -16.41 -2.85
N ILE A 188 8.62 -16.36 -1.63
CA ILE A 188 8.30 -17.34 -0.58
C ILE A 188 7.02 -16.87 0.12
N ILE A 189 6.01 -17.73 0.20
CA ILE A 189 4.72 -17.38 0.82
C ILE A 189 4.88 -16.92 2.27
N SER A 190 5.82 -17.51 3.03
CA SER A 190 6.10 -17.07 4.40
C SER A 190 6.58 -15.63 4.49
N GLU A 191 7.45 -15.18 3.58
CA GLU A 191 7.91 -13.78 3.53
C GLU A 191 6.79 -12.83 3.14
N ILE A 192 5.92 -13.24 2.21
CA ILE A 192 4.73 -12.46 1.85
C ILE A 192 3.77 -12.33 3.04
N ASN A 193 3.56 -13.42 3.79
CA ASN A 193 2.72 -13.39 4.98
C ASN A 193 3.32 -12.51 6.09
N GLU A 194 4.64 -12.57 6.30
CA GLU A 194 5.33 -11.69 7.25
C GLU A 194 5.15 -10.21 6.89
N PHE A 195 5.30 -9.87 5.60
CA PHE A 195 5.06 -8.51 5.12
C PHE A 195 3.58 -8.12 5.23
N LEU A 196 2.65 -9.05 5.01
CA LEU A 196 1.21 -8.83 5.18
C LEU A 196 0.87 -8.49 6.64
N GLU A 197 1.41 -9.23 7.60
CA GLU A 197 1.18 -8.97 9.03
C GLU A 197 1.80 -7.63 9.47
N LEU A 198 2.98 -7.30 8.99
CA LEU A 198 3.60 -5.99 9.17
C LEU A 198 2.70 -4.85 8.65
N ALA A 199 2.15 -4.99 7.43
CA ALA A 199 1.26 -3.97 6.85
C ALA A 199 -0.04 -3.82 7.64
N LYS A 200 -0.62 -4.94 8.13
CA LYS A 200 -1.81 -4.93 9.00
C LYS A 200 -1.54 -4.24 10.34
N HIS A 201 -0.37 -4.51 10.94
CA HIS A 201 0.05 -3.86 12.17
C HIS A 201 0.17 -2.34 12.01
N ALA A 202 0.87 -1.89 10.96
CA ALA A 202 0.99 -0.47 10.62
C ALA A 202 -0.40 0.19 10.35
N GLN A 203 -1.30 -0.52 9.67
CA GLN A 203 -2.67 -0.04 9.44
C GLN A 203 -3.44 0.13 10.75
N LYS A 204 -3.35 -0.83 11.66
CA LYS A 204 -3.99 -0.77 12.99
C LYS A 204 -3.53 0.44 13.78
N PHE A 205 -2.22 0.73 13.77
CA PHE A 205 -1.67 1.95 14.37
C PHE A 205 -2.31 3.21 13.76
N CYS A 206 -2.39 3.32 12.44
CA CYS A 206 -3.03 4.47 11.78
C CYS A 206 -4.50 4.62 12.17
N GLN A 207 -5.26 3.52 12.21
CA GLN A 207 -6.67 3.52 12.60
C GLN A 207 -6.86 3.99 14.03
N GLN A 208 -5.97 3.60 14.95
CA GLN A 208 -5.99 4.08 16.34
C GLN A 208 -5.69 5.59 16.41
N LYS A 209 -4.68 6.06 15.66
CA LYS A 209 -4.37 7.50 15.57
C LYS A 209 -5.52 8.31 14.98
N CYS A 210 -6.19 7.80 13.94
CA CYS A 210 -7.37 8.47 13.39
C CYS A 210 -8.48 8.63 14.43
N LYS A 211 -8.83 7.54 15.15
CA LYS A 211 -9.87 7.59 16.20
C LYS A 211 -9.54 8.60 17.32
N LEU A 212 -8.28 8.60 17.79
CA LEU A 212 -7.84 9.54 18.82
C LEU A 212 -7.90 10.99 18.33
N LEU A 213 -7.49 11.26 17.09
CA LEU A 213 -7.55 12.59 16.51
C LEU A 213 -8.98 13.04 16.25
N GLU A 214 -9.86 12.15 15.78
CA GLU A 214 -11.28 12.44 15.60
C GLU A 214 -11.94 12.85 16.94
N ALA A 215 -11.71 12.08 18.00
CA ALA A 215 -12.22 12.40 19.34
C ALA A 215 -11.68 13.74 19.81
N LYS A 216 -10.37 13.97 19.67
CA LYS A 216 -9.72 15.22 20.10
C LYS A 216 -10.24 16.45 19.31
N ILE A 217 -10.43 16.32 18.00
CA ILE A 217 -11.01 17.38 17.15
C ILE A 217 -12.46 17.67 17.63
N TYR A 218 -13.23 16.62 17.88
CA TYR A 218 -14.61 16.78 18.33
C TYR A 218 -14.71 17.49 19.67
N GLU A 219 -13.91 17.07 20.66
CA GLU A 219 -13.92 17.65 22.01
C GLU A 219 -13.32 19.06 22.04
N GLU A 220 -12.17 19.27 21.42
CA GLU A 220 -11.40 20.50 21.56
C GLU A 220 -11.74 21.60 20.54
N ASP A 221 -12.25 21.21 19.35
CA ASP A 221 -12.51 22.15 18.26
C ASP A 221 -14.03 22.28 17.99
N VAL A 222 -14.81 21.18 18.07
CA VAL A 222 -16.25 21.22 17.74
C VAL A 222 -17.11 21.57 18.94
N LEU A 223 -16.93 20.87 20.09
CA LEU A 223 -17.77 21.09 21.29
C LEU A 223 -17.38 22.34 22.07
N LYS A 224 -16.23 22.95 21.76
CA LYS A 224 -15.81 24.21 22.35
C LYS A 224 -16.70 25.38 21.94
N GLU A 225 -17.24 25.29 20.74
CA GLU A 225 -18.14 26.31 20.18
C GLU A 225 -19.61 25.88 20.31
N THR A 226 -20.52 26.86 20.32
CA THR A 226 -21.96 26.57 20.41
C THR A 226 -22.49 26.09 19.07
N LYS A 227 -23.69 25.50 19.11
CA LYS A 227 -24.35 25.08 17.88
C LYS A 227 -24.67 26.28 16.99
N GLU A 228 -25.06 27.39 17.56
CA GLU A 228 -25.36 28.66 16.88
C GLU A 228 -24.12 29.17 16.13
N TYR A 229 -22.96 29.16 16.76
CA TYR A 229 -21.69 29.53 16.13
C TYR A 229 -21.48 28.76 14.81
N TRP A 230 -21.69 27.43 14.83
CA TRP A 230 -21.51 26.61 13.62
C TRP A 230 -22.53 26.92 12.53
N TYR A 231 -23.76 27.29 12.89
CA TYR A 231 -24.77 27.70 11.91
C TYR A 231 -24.48 29.06 11.28
N GLU A 232 -23.75 29.93 11.94
CA GLU A 232 -23.27 31.21 11.39
C GLU A 232 -22.15 31.07 10.37
N GLN A 233 -21.48 29.89 10.35
CA GLN A 233 -20.38 29.58 9.40
C GLN A 233 -20.89 28.98 8.08
N VAL A 234 -22.20 28.87 7.85
CA VAL A 234 -22.80 28.21 6.67
C VAL A 234 -23.01 29.18 5.50
#